data_88a9f4b08ec3656e037d1e53da56e8a1
#
_entry.id   88a9f4b08ec3656e037d1e53da56e8a1
#
_cell.length_a   1.000
_cell.length_b   1.000
_cell.length_c   1.000
_cell.angle_alpha   90.00
_cell.angle_beta   90.00
_cell.angle_gamma   90.00
#
_symmetry.space_group_name_H-M   'P 1'
#
loop_
_entity.id
_entity.type
_entity.pdbx_description
1 polymer ?
#
loop_
_entity_poly.entity_id
_entity_poly.type
_entity_poly.pdbx_seq_one_letter_code
_entity_poly.pdbx_strand_id
1 'polypeptide(L)'
;MTAAATDRSETVTAPVLSARHLVKHFPVRSKGLVRRAIGEVHAVCDVSLDIGQTETVGLVGESGCGKSTTARLLVNLIAPTSGEVHYAGQNLPALTPAKMRPLRRDLQMVFQDPFASLDPRMSIAALIAEPLQIHGRWRSGGQDRVAELLQTVGLNPEHGNRYPHEFSGGQRQRI
;
A
#
# COMPACT_ATOMS: atom_id res chain seq x y z
N MET A 1 -37.32 -18.86 33.96
CA MET A 1 -37.19 -18.27 32.63
C MET A 1 -35.72 -18.41 32.19
N THR A 2 -35.47 -19.40 31.38
CA THR A 2 -34.12 -19.77 30.92
C THR A 2 -33.84 -19.01 29.63
N ALA A 3 -32.87 -18.11 29.66
CA ALA A 3 -32.42 -17.40 28.47
C ALA A 3 -31.57 -18.33 27.62
N ALA A 4 -31.98 -18.61 26.39
CA ALA A 4 -31.21 -19.36 25.44
C ALA A 4 -30.03 -18.49 24.95
N ALA A 5 -28.82 -18.94 25.27
CA ALA A 5 -27.60 -18.38 24.66
C ALA A 5 -27.57 -18.80 23.19
N THR A 6 -27.74 -17.83 22.31
CA THR A 6 -27.54 -18.04 20.86
C THR A 6 -26.03 -18.15 20.62
N ASP A 7 -25.58 -19.37 20.45
CA ASP A 7 -24.23 -19.69 19.98
C ASP A 7 -24.09 -19.17 18.54
N ARG A 8 -23.49 -17.99 18.37
CA ARG A 8 -22.97 -17.54 17.09
C ARG A 8 -21.61 -18.18 16.90
N SER A 9 -21.61 -19.34 16.28
CA SER A 9 -20.39 -19.91 15.66
C SER A 9 -19.99 -18.98 14.51
N GLU A 10 -19.25 -17.91 14.83
CA GLU A 10 -18.50 -17.15 13.83
C GLU A 10 -17.51 -18.12 13.20
N THR A 11 -17.75 -18.51 11.97
CA THR A 11 -16.74 -19.12 11.12
C THR A 11 -15.60 -18.10 10.99
N VAL A 12 -14.55 -18.28 11.79
CA VAL A 12 -13.32 -17.47 11.74
C VAL A 12 -12.65 -17.81 10.40
N THR A 13 -13.07 -17.12 9.35
CA THR A 13 -12.37 -17.14 8.08
C THR A 13 -10.98 -16.57 8.29
N ALA A 14 -9.96 -17.30 7.81
CA ALA A 14 -8.57 -16.86 7.96
C ALA A 14 -8.41 -15.44 7.41
N PRO A 15 -7.67 -14.55 8.09
CA PRO A 15 -7.48 -13.17 7.66
C PRO A 15 -6.79 -13.12 6.29
N VAL A 16 -7.20 -12.18 5.45
CA VAL A 16 -6.55 -11.92 4.15
C VAL A 16 -5.13 -11.38 4.36
N LEU A 17 -4.99 -10.50 5.34
CA LEU A 17 -3.69 -9.98 5.75
C LEU A 17 -3.56 -10.08 7.27
N SER A 18 -2.42 -10.57 7.75
CA SER A 18 -2.09 -10.59 9.16
C SER A 18 -0.69 -10.06 9.40
N ALA A 19 -0.54 -9.33 10.48
CA ALA A 19 0.75 -8.87 10.98
C ALA A 19 0.96 -9.40 12.40
N ARG A 20 2.18 -9.85 12.71
CA ARG A 20 2.54 -10.40 14.01
C ARG A 20 3.84 -9.79 14.50
N HIS A 21 3.78 -9.18 15.67
CA HIS A 21 4.94 -8.63 16.37
C HIS A 21 5.81 -7.73 15.51
N LEU A 22 5.19 -6.85 14.70
CA LEU A 22 5.91 -5.96 13.81
C LEU A 22 6.73 -4.94 14.60
N VAL A 23 8.02 -4.93 14.32
CA VAL A 23 8.97 -3.95 14.84
C VAL A 23 9.69 -3.27 13.67
N LYS A 24 9.84 -1.95 13.75
CA LYS A 24 10.67 -1.19 12.82
C LYS A 24 11.51 -0.16 13.54
N HIS A 25 12.82 -0.36 13.48
CA HIS A 25 13.81 0.60 13.92
C HIS A 25 14.57 1.15 12.71
N PHE A 26 14.84 2.45 12.71
CA PHE A 26 15.64 3.11 11.69
C PHE A 26 16.96 3.55 12.32
N PRO A 27 18.12 3.05 11.84
CA PRO A 27 19.41 3.46 12.37
C PRO A 27 19.71 4.91 12.02
N VAL A 28 20.06 5.71 13.02
CA VAL A 28 20.56 7.08 12.85
C VAL A 28 22.07 7.01 12.67
N ARG A 29 22.57 7.54 11.54
CA ARG A 29 24.00 7.53 11.21
C ARG A 29 24.59 8.93 11.34
N SER A 30 25.84 9.02 11.82
CA SER A 30 26.59 10.27 11.88
C SER A 30 26.82 10.86 10.47
N LYS A 31 26.89 12.20 10.39
CA LYS A 31 27.20 12.92 9.13
C LYS A 31 28.69 12.98 8.79
N GLY A 32 29.58 12.25 9.47
CA GLY A 32 31.04 12.25 9.23
C GLY A 32 31.48 11.38 8.05
N LEU A 33 32.77 11.46 7.67
CA LEU A 33 33.38 10.64 6.62
C LEU A 33 33.21 9.13 6.89
N VAL A 34 33.19 8.74 8.17
CA VAL A 34 32.87 7.37 8.63
C VAL A 34 31.47 7.38 9.20
N ARG A 35 30.53 6.78 8.47
CA ARG A 35 29.12 6.65 8.89
C ARG A 35 28.99 5.63 10.02
N ARG A 36 29.05 6.08 11.27
CA ARG A 36 28.80 5.24 12.45
C ARG A 36 27.33 5.33 12.85
N ALA A 37 26.72 4.22 13.27
CA ALA A 37 25.42 4.24 13.91
C ALA A 37 25.55 4.96 15.28
N ILE A 38 24.76 6.02 15.49
CA ILE A 38 24.77 6.85 16.72
C ILE A 38 23.50 6.68 17.54
N GLY A 39 22.51 5.92 17.02
CA GLY A 39 21.25 5.65 17.70
C GLY A 39 20.27 4.98 16.76
N GLU A 40 19.06 4.74 17.25
CA GLU A 40 17.95 4.18 16.49
C GLU A 40 16.67 4.96 16.77
N VAL A 41 15.84 5.14 15.75
CA VAL A 41 14.47 5.65 15.88
C VAL A 41 13.54 4.45 15.90
N HIS A 42 12.85 4.24 17.02
CA HIS A 42 11.84 3.20 17.20
C HIS A 42 10.52 3.69 16.58
N ALA A 43 10.27 3.35 15.33
CA ALA A 43 9.11 3.82 14.59
C ALA A 43 7.87 2.95 14.78
N VAL A 44 8.05 1.65 14.97
CA VAL A 44 6.99 0.68 15.26
C VAL A 44 7.52 -0.30 16.30
N CYS A 45 6.75 -0.49 17.38
CA CYS A 45 7.11 -1.35 18.51
C CYS A 45 5.98 -2.35 18.75
N ASP A 46 6.20 -3.61 18.34
CA ASP A 46 5.33 -4.76 18.61
C ASP A 46 3.85 -4.58 18.22
N VAL A 47 3.61 -4.29 16.92
CA VAL A 47 2.25 -4.17 16.39
C VAL A 47 1.80 -5.49 15.79
N SER A 48 0.62 -5.97 16.24
CA SER A 48 -0.06 -7.13 15.67
C SER A 48 -1.48 -6.74 15.28
N LEU A 49 -1.95 -7.17 14.10
CA LEU A 49 -3.30 -6.93 13.61
C LEU A 49 -3.69 -7.95 12.55
N ASP A 50 -4.99 -8.12 12.37
CA ASP A 50 -5.58 -8.92 11.31
C ASP A 50 -6.52 -8.07 10.48
N ILE A 51 -6.62 -8.37 9.19
CA ILE A 51 -7.58 -7.78 8.26
C ILE A 51 -8.31 -8.93 7.57
N GLY A 52 -9.60 -9.01 7.80
CA GLY A 52 -10.48 -9.98 7.15
C GLY A 52 -10.81 -9.61 5.71
N GLN A 53 -11.46 -10.53 5.01
CA GLN A 53 -11.97 -10.25 3.67
C GLN A 53 -13.11 -9.21 3.73
N THR A 54 -13.07 -8.22 2.84
CA THR A 54 -14.02 -7.10 2.80
C THR A 54 -14.06 -6.23 4.07
N GLU A 55 -13.07 -6.38 4.95
CA GLU A 55 -12.95 -5.59 6.18
C GLU A 55 -12.18 -4.29 5.93
N THR A 56 -12.57 -3.24 6.67
CA THR A 56 -11.84 -1.98 6.73
C THR A 56 -11.33 -1.77 8.15
N VAL A 57 -10.00 -1.68 8.29
CA VAL A 57 -9.35 -1.44 9.58
C VAL A 57 -8.82 -0.01 9.63
N GLY A 58 -9.24 0.76 10.63
CA GLY A 58 -8.76 2.12 10.89
C GLY A 58 -7.56 2.13 11.84
N LEU A 59 -6.44 2.73 11.43
CA LEU A 59 -5.27 2.95 12.28
C LEU A 59 -5.24 4.41 12.73
N VAL A 60 -5.54 4.65 14.00
CA VAL A 60 -5.66 5.99 14.61
C VAL A 60 -4.52 6.21 15.62
N GLY A 61 -4.09 7.45 15.78
CA GLY A 61 -3.05 7.85 16.73
C GLY A 61 -2.46 9.22 16.41
N GLU A 62 -1.62 9.73 17.27
CA GLU A 62 -0.97 11.05 17.12
C GLU A 62 -0.01 11.12 15.93
N SER A 63 0.36 12.35 15.52
CA SER A 63 1.37 12.54 14.48
C SER A 63 2.71 11.95 14.94
N GLY A 64 3.38 11.18 14.07
CA GLY A 64 4.68 10.57 14.40
C GLY A 64 4.60 9.23 15.13
N CYS A 65 3.42 8.72 15.55
CA CYS A 65 3.31 7.45 16.28
C CYS A 65 3.50 6.18 15.40
N GLY A 66 3.95 6.31 14.15
CA GLY A 66 4.30 5.16 13.30
C GLY A 66 3.22 4.66 12.34
N LYS A 67 2.04 5.29 12.23
CA LYS A 67 0.94 4.84 11.32
C LYS A 67 1.39 4.62 9.89
N SER A 68 2.02 5.62 9.28
CA SER A 68 2.50 5.53 7.90
C SER A 68 3.61 4.49 7.73
N THR A 69 4.42 4.28 8.77
CA THR A 69 5.45 3.23 8.78
C THR A 69 4.79 1.86 8.83
N THR A 70 3.80 1.67 9.70
CA THR A 70 3.02 0.43 9.80
C THR A 70 2.35 0.11 8.47
N ALA A 71 1.65 1.08 7.84
CA ALA A 71 1.03 0.87 6.54
C ALA A 71 2.04 0.40 5.47
N ARG A 72 3.25 1.00 5.43
CA ARG A 72 4.32 0.59 4.50
C ARG A 72 4.88 -0.81 4.80
N LEU A 73 4.93 -1.20 6.08
CA LEU A 73 5.32 -2.56 6.49
C LEU A 73 4.29 -3.59 6.01
N LEU A 74 2.98 -3.31 6.20
CA LEU A 74 1.88 -4.21 5.83
C LEU A 74 1.87 -4.55 4.34
N VAL A 75 2.17 -3.58 3.47
CA VAL A 75 2.29 -3.82 2.01
C VAL A 75 3.72 -4.17 1.58
N ASN A 76 4.63 -4.42 2.53
CA ASN A 76 6.04 -4.77 2.29
C ASN A 76 6.77 -3.77 1.36
N LEU A 77 6.49 -2.46 1.50
CA LEU A 77 7.27 -1.39 0.86
C LEU A 77 8.58 -1.13 1.61
N ILE A 78 8.60 -1.41 2.90
CA ILE A 78 9.80 -1.43 3.74
C ILE A 78 9.84 -2.75 4.50
N ALA A 79 11.03 -3.32 4.66
CA ALA A 79 11.20 -4.54 5.45
C ALA A 79 11.09 -4.24 6.95
N PRO A 80 10.44 -5.07 7.75
CA PRO A 80 10.45 -4.96 9.21
C PRO A 80 11.86 -5.24 9.77
N THR A 81 12.14 -4.76 10.98
CA THR A 81 13.33 -5.15 11.74
C THR A 81 13.14 -6.55 12.32
N SER A 82 11.92 -6.82 12.80
CA SER A 82 11.46 -8.16 13.22
C SER A 82 9.94 -8.25 13.08
N GLY A 83 9.40 -9.46 13.23
CA GLY A 83 7.99 -9.76 13.03
C GLY A 83 7.68 -10.20 11.60
N GLU A 84 6.42 -10.51 11.35
CA GLU A 84 5.96 -11.14 10.10
C GLU A 84 4.73 -10.42 9.56
N VAL A 85 4.60 -10.42 8.24
CA VAL A 85 3.39 -9.99 7.53
C VAL A 85 2.99 -11.10 6.58
N HIS A 86 1.80 -11.64 6.75
CA HIS A 86 1.25 -12.66 5.87
C HIS A 86 0.11 -12.08 5.02
N TYR A 87 0.15 -12.33 3.74
CA TYR A 87 -0.93 -12.05 2.78
C TYR A 87 -1.30 -13.33 2.07
N ALA A 88 -2.58 -13.72 2.14
CA ALA A 88 -3.08 -14.98 1.59
C ALA A 88 -2.19 -16.19 1.98
N GLY A 89 -1.77 -16.26 3.24
CA GLY A 89 -0.93 -17.31 3.80
C GLY A 89 0.57 -17.23 3.46
N GLN A 90 1.02 -16.25 2.69
CA GLN A 90 2.42 -16.08 2.31
C GLN A 90 3.11 -15.01 3.18
N ASN A 91 4.25 -15.34 3.79
CA ASN A 91 5.06 -14.38 4.55
C ASN A 91 5.77 -13.42 3.58
N LEU A 92 5.28 -12.19 3.48
CA LEU A 92 5.75 -11.19 2.51
C LEU A 92 7.23 -10.81 2.67
N PRO A 93 7.75 -10.52 3.88
CA PRO A 93 9.17 -10.23 4.10
C PRO A 93 10.14 -11.34 3.67
N ALA A 94 9.68 -12.59 3.66
CA ALA A 94 10.49 -13.74 3.26
C ALA A 94 10.49 -13.98 1.73
N LEU A 95 9.65 -13.26 0.98
CA LEU A 95 9.55 -13.46 -0.46
C LEU A 95 10.71 -12.81 -1.23
N THR A 96 11.18 -13.51 -2.25
CA THR A 96 12.07 -12.90 -3.25
C THR A 96 11.34 -11.84 -4.08
N PRO A 97 12.04 -10.86 -4.68
CA PRO A 97 11.42 -9.85 -5.54
C PRO A 97 10.56 -10.45 -6.66
N ALA A 98 10.99 -11.57 -7.24
CA ALA A 98 10.25 -12.27 -8.30
C ALA A 98 8.90 -12.81 -7.79
N LYS A 99 8.86 -13.38 -6.59
CA LYS A 99 7.62 -13.86 -5.96
C LYS A 99 6.73 -12.73 -5.44
N MET A 100 7.32 -11.60 -5.03
CA MET A 100 6.58 -10.43 -4.58
C MET A 100 5.89 -9.67 -5.73
N ARG A 101 6.47 -9.68 -6.94
CA ARG A 101 5.96 -8.93 -8.11
C ARG A 101 4.50 -9.20 -8.45
N PRO A 102 4.00 -10.45 -8.55
CA PRO A 102 2.59 -10.71 -8.83
C PRO A 102 1.67 -10.21 -7.70
N LEU A 103 2.10 -10.27 -6.43
CA LEU A 103 1.30 -9.81 -5.28
C LEU A 103 1.16 -8.28 -5.23
N ARG A 104 2.08 -7.52 -5.87
CA ARG A 104 1.98 -6.06 -5.99
C ARG A 104 0.72 -5.60 -6.72
N ARG A 105 0.10 -6.45 -7.51
CA ARG A 105 -1.18 -6.16 -8.15
C ARG A 105 -2.31 -6.04 -7.13
N ASP A 106 -2.26 -6.85 -6.09
CA ASP A 106 -3.33 -6.97 -5.09
C ASP A 106 -3.02 -6.11 -3.86
N LEU A 107 -1.73 -5.86 -3.58
CA LEU A 107 -1.25 -5.02 -2.47
C LEU A 107 -0.89 -3.63 -2.98
N GLN A 108 -1.83 -2.70 -2.90
CA GLN A 108 -1.71 -1.32 -3.38
C GLN A 108 -1.68 -0.33 -2.21
N MET A 109 -1.03 0.80 -2.40
CA MET A 109 -1.02 1.89 -1.43
C MET A 109 -1.37 3.21 -2.12
N VAL A 110 -2.37 3.91 -1.57
CA VAL A 110 -2.70 5.27 -1.97
C VAL A 110 -1.95 6.24 -1.04
N PHE A 111 -1.13 7.10 -1.63
CA PHE A 111 -0.34 8.07 -0.86
C PHE A 111 -1.15 9.33 -0.54
N GLN A 112 -0.85 9.93 0.60
CA GLN A 112 -1.53 11.13 1.07
C GLN A 112 -1.24 12.37 0.19
N ASP A 113 -0.04 12.44 -0.39
CA ASP A 113 0.38 13.55 -1.27
C ASP A 113 0.27 13.13 -2.74
N PRO A 114 -0.75 13.63 -3.48
CA PRO A 114 -0.90 13.32 -4.90
C PRO A 114 0.16 14.01 -5.77
N PHE A 115 0.79 15.09 -5.29
CA PHE A 115 1.82 15.80 -6.07
C PHE A 115 3.12 15.01 -6.15
N ALA A 116 3.49 14.33 -5.05
CA ALA A 116 4.68 13.49 -5.01
C ALA A 116 4.48 12.10 -5.62
N SER A 117 3.21 11.71 -5.92
CA SER A 117 2.88 10.38 -6.41
C SER A 117 2.97 10.24 -7.92
N LEU A 118 2.87 11.35 -8.66
CA LEU A 118 2.83 11.36 -10.14
C LEU A 118 4.13 11.92 -10.70
N ASP A 119 4.77 11.22 -11.66
CA ASP A 119 5.90 11.78 -12.39
C ASP A 119 5.40 12.92 -13.30
N PRO A 120 5.83 14.17 -13.05
CA PRO A 120 5.34 15.34 -13.79
C PRO A 120 5.72 15.34 -15.29
N ARG A 121 6.63 14.46 -15.69
CA ARG A 121 7.09 14.33 -17.09
C ARG A 121 6.30 13.30 -17.89
N MET A 122 5.44 12.52 -17.23
CA MET A 122 4.60 11.54 -17.89
C MET A 122 3.20 12.11 -18.13
N SER A 123 2.56 11.73 -19.25
CA SER A 123 1.15 12.02 -19.46
C SER A 123 0.27 11.17 -18.53
N ILE A 124 -0.95 11.62 -18.26
CA ILE A 124 -1.88 10.88 -17.40
C ILE A 124 -2.15 9.47 -17.93
N ALA A 125 -2.35 9.34 -19.26
CA ALA A 125 -2.53 8.01 -19.86
C ALA A 125 -1.30 7.10 -19.65
N ALA A 126 -0.08 7.64 -19.73
CA ALA A 126 1.14 6.88 -19.50
C ALA A 126 1.26 6.42 -18.02
N LEU A 127 0.93 7.31 -17.07
CA LEU A 127 0.91 6.98 -15.63
C LEU A 127 -0.08 5.86 -15.32
N ILE A 128 -1.31 5.94 -15.87
CA ILE A 128 -2.34 4.92 -15.65
C ILE A 128 -1.98 3.60 -16.37
N ALA A 129 -1.32 3.70 -17.54
CA ALA A 129 -0.89 2.54 -18.31
C ALA A 129 0.28 1.77 -17.69
N GLU A 130 1.14 2.44 -16.92
CA GLU A 130 2.36 1.85 -16.37
C GLU A 130 2.09 0.54 -15.59
N PRO A 131 1.18 0.46 -14.61
CA PRO A 131 0.89 -0.80 -13.93
C PRO A 131 0.32 -1.87 -14.86
N LEU A 132 -0.47 -1.49 -15.88
CA LEU A 132 -0.98 -2.44 -16.88
C LEU A 132 0.16 -3.04 -17.71
N GLN A 133 1.17 -2.23 -18.04
CA GLN A 133 2.38 -2.66 -18.76
C GLN A 133 3.25 -3.58 -17.88
N ILE A 134 3.52 -3.18 -16.63
CA ILE A 134 4.32 -3.93 -15.66
C ILE A 134 3.73 -5.34 -15.43
N HIS A 135 2.41 -5.43 -15.37
CA HIS A 135 1.70 -6.70 -15.14
C HIS A 135 1.27 -7.43 -16.43
N GLY A 136 1.76 -6.99 -17.59
CA GLY A 136 1.52 -7.65 -18.88
C GLY A 136 0.09 -7.57 -19.41
N ARG A 137 -0.73 -6.65 -18.88
CA ARG A 137 -2.14 -6.47 -19.25
C ARG A 137 -2.38 -5.41 -20.36
N TRP A 138 -1.34 -4.71 -20.79
CA TRP A 138 -1.44 -3.64 -21.77
C TRP A 138 -1.95 -4.14 -23.13
N ARG A 139 -1.44 -5.28 -23.60
CA ARG A 139 -1.77 -5.84 -24.91
C ARG A 139 -3.24 -6.29 -25.05
N SER A 140 -3.94 -6.48 -23.94
CA SER A 140 -5.33 -6.96 -23.90
C SER A 140 -6.31 -5.80 -23.69
N GLY A 141 -6.25 -4.75 -24.52
CA GLY A 141 -7.17 -3.60 -24.42
C GLY A 141 -6.74 -2.55 -23.38
N GLY A 142 -5.44 -2.39 -23.14
CA GLY A 142 -4.93 -1.45 -22.13
C GLY A 142 -5.33 0.00 -22.40
N GLN A 143 -5.43 0.40 -23.66
CA GLN A 143 -5.84 1.76 -24.03
C GLN A 143 -7.30 2.03 -23.67
N ASP A 144 -8.20 1.09 -23.98
CA ASP A 144 -9.62 1.19 -23.63
C ASP A 144 -9.79 1.17 -22.10
N ARG A 145 -8.98 0.36 -21.41
CA ARG A 145 -8.99 0.30 -19.95
C ARG A 145 -8.56 1.62 -19.30
N VAL A 146 -7.58 2.34 -19.86
CA VAL A 146 -7.18 3.67 -19.38
C VAL A 146 -8.34 4.65 -19.53
N ALA A 147 -9.03 4.65 -20.68
CA ALA A 147 -10.19 5.51 -20.92
C ALA A 147 -11.33 5.20 -19.93
N GLU A 148 -11.64 3.93 -19.72
CA GLU A 148 -12.64 3.46 -18.76
C GLU A 148 -12.30 3.89 -17.32
N LEU A 149 -11.04 3.75 -16.88
CA LEU A 149 -10.61 4.16 -15.54
C LEU A 149 -10.75 5.68 -15.34
N LEU A 150 -10.39 6.50 -16.34
CA LEU A 150 -10.61 7.94 -16.29
C LEU A 150 -12.11 8.28 -16.12
N GLN A 151 -12.98 7.64 -16.89
CA GLN A 151 -14.42 7.82 -16.78
C GLN A 151 -14.95 7.41 -15.39
N THR A 152 -14.47 6.28 -14.87
CA THR A 152 -14.89 5.76 -13.55
C THR A 152 -14.64 6.77 -12.42
N VAL A 153 -13.55 7.55 -12.51
CA VAL A 153 -13.26 8.60 -11.53
C VAL A 153 -13.78 9.98 -11.93
N GLY A 154 -14.63 10.06 -12.96
CA GLY A 154 -15.28 11.30 -13.41
C GLY A 154 -14.31 12.26 -14.12
N LEU A 155 -13.29 11.73 -14.80
CA LEU A 155 -12.39 12.48 -15.66
C LEU A 155 -12.69 12.20 -17.12
N ASN A 156 -12.48 13.21 -18.00
CA ASN A 156 -12.64 13.01 -19.44
C ASN A 156 -11.47 12.18 -19.99
N PRO A 157 -11.73 11.06 -20.72
CA PRO A 157 -10.69 10.25 -21.36
C PRO A 157 -9.76 11.01 -22.30
N GLU A 158 -10.28 12.05 -22.99
CA GLU A 158 -9.49 12.92 -23.86
C GLU A 158 -8.35 13.64 -23.12
N HIS A 159 -8.48 13.80 -21.80
CA HIS A 159 -7.46 14.41 -20.97
C HIS A 159 -6.26 13.46 -20.70
N GLY A 160 -6.29 12.23 -21.16
CA GLY A 160 -5.20 11.27 -21.00
C GLY A 160 -3.85 11.76 -21.52
N ASN A 161 -3.83 12.60 -22.55
CA ASN A 161 -2.61 13.18 -23.11
C ASN A 161 -2.06 14.39 -22.33
N ARG A 162 -2.79 14.89 -21.32
CA ARG A 162 -2.34 15.99 -20.47
C ARG A 162 -1.35 15.53 -19.42
N TYR A 163 -0.63 16.50 -18.86
CA TYR A 163 0.34 16.28 -17.80
C TYR A 163 -0.24 16.60 -16.41
N PRO A 164 0.32 16.05 -15.32
CA PRO A 164 -0.20 16.28 -13.96
C PRO A 164 -0.38 17.75 -13.57
N HIS A 165 0.51 18.65 -14.03
CA HIS A 165 0.44 20.08 -13.72
C HIS A 165 -0.76 20.81 -14.34
N GLU A 166 -1.43 20.21 -15.34
CA GLU A 166 -2.62 20.76 -15.99
C GLU A 166 -3.92 20.42 -15.25
N PHE A 167 -3.84 19.67 -14.13
CA PHE A 167 -4.98 19.23 -13.33
C PHE A 167 -5.03 19.91 -11.98
N SER A 168 -6.24 20.15 -11.47
CA SER A 168 -6.43 20.63 -10.11
C SER A 168 -5.98 19.57 -9.07
N GLY A 169 -5.74 20.00 -7.82
CA GLY A 169 -5.36 19.09 -6.75
C GLY A 169 -6.35 17.93 -6.57
N GLY A 170 -7.67 18.22 -6.58
CA GLY A 170 -8.70 17.20 -6.46
C GLY A 170 -8.81 16.26 -7.68
N GLN A 171 -8.44 16.73 -8.88
CA GLN A 171 -8.34 15.85 -10.05
C GLN A 171 -7.13 14.93 -9.97
N ARG A 172 -5.97 15.43 -9.49
CA ARG A 172 -4.75 14.60 -9.28
C ARG A 172 -4.96 13.52 -8.24
N GLN A 173 -5.78 13.77 -7.20
CA GLN A 173 -6.13 12.73 -6.22
C GLN A 173 -6.94 11.59 -6.83
N ARG A 174 -7.72 11.87 -7.88
CA ARG A 174 -8.51 10.86 -8.59
C ARG A 174 -7.70 10.08 -9.63
N ILE A 175 -6.64 10.68 -10.18
CA ILE A 175 -5.66 10.04 -11.05
C ILE A 175 -4.78 9.08 -10.26
#